data_27cabbb6d3e2d3c2f40bc3cf0e552e3c
#
_entry.id   27cabbb6d3e2d3c2f40bc3cf0e552e3c
#
_cell.length_a   1.000
_cell.length_b   1.000
_cell.length_c   1.000
_cell.angle_alpha   90.00
_cell.angle_beta   90.00
_cell.angle_gamma   90.00
#
_symmetry.space_group_name_H-M   'P 1'
#
loop_
_entity.id
_entity.type
_entity.pdbx_description
1 polymer ?
#
loop_
_entity_poly.entity_id
_entity_poly.type
_entity_poly.pdbx_seq_one_letter_code
_entity_poly.pdbx_strand_id
1 'polypeptide(L)'
;MNAGYITPSHIISLAAPGIITKGLKWMFNPASPFYVKPRLNKDFLQWALAFKRSATKQKVAQSIPVIKDINILSRELYVAMKSSGDLDFHYEHKGLLMAYKHEKAGEQEWEVGQKAIKLGLKVEPISTQIIPRDR
;
A
#
# COMPACT_ATOMS: atom_id res chain seq x y z
N MET A 1 -2.55 -10.48 -11.43
CA MET A 1 -1.57 -9.53 -12.02
C MET A 1 -0.92 -8.81 -10.86
N ASN A 2 0.39 -8.90 -10.70
CA ASN A 2 1.09 -8.17 -9.64
C ASN A 2 1.59 -6.83 -10.20
N ALA A 3 1.80 -5.83 -9.33
CA ALA A 3 2.26 -4.51 -9.74
C ALA A 3 3.78 -4.45 -10.01
N GLY A 4 4.48 -5.58 -9.91
CA GLY A 4 5.93 -5.66 -10.08
C GLY A 4 6.76 -5.11 -8.91
N TYR A 5 6.12 -4.78 -7.78
CA TYR A 5 6.81 -4.24 -6.61
C TYR A 5 6.51 -5.05 -5.35
N ILE A 6 7.53 -5.23 -4.51
CA ILE A 6 7.41 -5.75 -3.15
C ILE A 6 7.76 -4.59 -2.22
N THR A 7 6.78 -4.07 -1.52
CA THR A 7 6.91 -2.80 -0.78
C THR A 7 6.54 -2.99 0.69
N PRO A 8 7.47 -3.42 1.56
CA PRO A 8 7.20 -3.62 2.99
C PRO A 8 6.74 -2.36 3.73
N SER A 9 7.05 -1.17 3.22
CA SER A 9 6.62 0.11 3.80
C SER A 9 5.15 0.46 3.54
N HIS A 10 4.47 -0.21 2.61
CA HIS A 10 3.04 -0.05 2.36
C HIS A 10 2.23 -0.92 3.33
N ILE A 11 2.19 -0.49 4.58
CA ILE A 11 1.58 -1.21 5.72
C ILE A 11 0.13 -0.84 5.99
N ILE A 12 -0.42 0.16 5.30
CA ILE A 12 -1.79 0.62 5.54
C ILE A 12 -2.76 -0.15 4.66
N SER A 13 -3.73 -0.81 5.31
CA SER A 13 -4.83 -1.49 4.65
C SER A 13 -5.75 -0.51 3.93
N LEU A 14 -6.29 -0.91 2.77
CA LEU A 14 -7.31 -0.17 2.02
C LEU A 14 -8.56 0.16 2.86
N ALA A 15 -8.84 -0.62 3.90
CA ALA A 15 -9.97 -0.44 4.79
C ALA A 15 -9.67 0.54 5.95
N ALA A 16 -8.69 1.45 5.80
CA ALA A 16 -8.38 2.42 6.86
C ALA A 16 -9.51 3.46 7.05
N PRO A 17 -9.77 3.91 8.29
CA PRO A 17 -10.74 4.95 8.58
C PRO A 17 -10.41 6.24 7.82
N GLY A 18 -11.43 6.86 7.21
CA GLY A 18 -11.27 8.04 6.34
C GLY A 18 -11.09 7.71 4.86
N ILE A 19 -10.53 6.55 4.51
CA ILE A 19 -10.53 6.05 3.13
C ILE A 19 -11.94 5.61 2.72
N ILE A 20 -12.77 5.14 3.65
CA ILE A 20 -14.15 4.73 3.35
C ILE A 20 -14.97 5.88 2.81
N THR A 21 -14.89 7.07 3.38
CA THR A 21 -15.63 8.25 2.91
C THR A 21 -15.12 8.74 1.55
N LYS A 22 -13.81 8.66 1.31
CA LYS A 22 -13.22 8.93 0.00
C LYS A 22 -13.47 7.76 -0.96
N GLY A 23 -13.34 6.52 -0.49
CA GLY A 23 -13.56 5.30 -1.24
C GLY A 23 -15.00 5.13 -1.70
N LEU A 24 -16.00 5.53 -0.89
CA LEU A 24 -17.41 5.57 -1.32
C LEU A 24 -17.59 6.50 -2.53
N LYS A 25 -16.97 7.69 -2.53
CA LYS A 25 -16.98 8.58 -3.72
C LYS A 25 -16.31 7.93 -4.92
N TRP A 26 -15.22 7.21 -4.73
CA TRP A 26 -14.51 6.52 -5.80
C TRP A 26 -15.26 5.27 -6.29
N MET A 27 -15.93 4.56 -5.38
CA MET A 27 -16.78 3.40 -5.73
C MET A 27 -17.93 3.76 -6.67
N PHE A 28 -18.47 4.97 -6.58
CA PHE A 28 -19.54 5.45 -7.46
C PHE A 28 -19.06 6.17 -8.72
N ASN A 29 -17.74 6.37 -8.87
CA ASN A 29 -17.16 7.00 -10.06
C ASN A 29 -16.66 5.91 -11.04
N PRO A 30 -17.28 5.75 -12.22
CA PRO A 30 -16.86 4.75 -13.20
C PRO A 30 -15.43 4.90 -13.71
N ALA A 31 -14.85 6.11 -13.62
CA ALA A 31 -13.47 6.38 -14.00
C ALA A 31 -12.45 6.01 -12.90
N SER A 32 -12.92 5.59 -11.72
CA SER A 32 -12.05 5.20 -10.61
C SER A 32 -11.56 3.77 -10.78
N PRO A 33 -10.27 3.47 -10.49
CA PRO A 33 -9.77 2.10 -10.45
C PRO A 33 -10.44 1.25 -9.34
N PHE A 34 -11.14 1.88 -8.40
CA PHE A 34 -11.90 1.25 -7.33
C PHE A 34 -13.41 1.27 -7.57
N TYR A 35 -13.83 1.43 -8.83
CA TYR A 35 -15.25 1.39 -9.15
C TYR A 35 -15.86 0.02 -8.82
N VAL A 36 -16.87 0.04 -7.96
CA VAL A 36 -17.67 -1.12 -7.63
C VAL A 36 -19.11 -0.84 -8.08
N LYS A 37 -19.58 -1.58 -9.09
CA LYS A 37 -20.94 -1.44 -9.56
C LYS A 37 -21.92 -1.77 -8.41
N PRO A 38 -22.74 -0.81 -7.96
CA PRO A 38 -23.70 -1.06 -6.90
C PRO A 38 -24.71 -2.15 -7.32
N ARG A 39 -24.94 -3.10 -6.43
CA ARG A 39 -25.92 -4.17 -6.63
C ARG A 39 -26.86 -4.19 -5.44
N LEU A 40 -28.16 -4.22 -5.69
CA LEU A 40 -29.19 -4.30 -4.65
C LEU A 40 -29.51 -5.77 -4.35
N ASN A 41 -28.49 -6.59 -4.16
CA ASN A 41 -28.65 -7.97 -3.73
C ASN A 41 -28.13 -8.15 -2.28
N LYS A 42 -28.59 -9.21 -1.63
CA LYS A 42 -28.29 -9.53 -0.24
C LYS A 42 -26.78 -9.67 0.00
N ASP A 43 -26.08 -10.31 -0.92
CA ASP A 43 -24.63 -10.59 -0.79
C ASP A 43 -23.81 -9.30 -0.85
N PHE A 44 -24.17 -8.37 -1.75
CA PHE A 44 -23.51 -7.07 -1.82
C PHE A 44 -23.72 -6.25 -0.54
N LEU A 45 -24.95 -6.25 0.01
CA LEU A 45 -25.24 -5.54 1.24
C LEU A 45 -24.49 -6.15 2.44
N GLN A 46 -24.44 -7.48 2.53
CA GLN A 46 -23.68 -8.17 3.58
C GLN A 46 -22.17 -7.85 3.47
N TRP A 47 -21.64 -7.91 2.25
CA TRP A 47 -20.24 -7.53 2.01
C TRP A 47 -19.96 -6.08 2.39
N ALA A 48 -20.81 -5.14 2.00
CA ALA A 48 -20.66 -3.73 2.32
C ALA A 48 -20.70 -3.46 3.83
N LEU A 49 -21.58 -4.14 4.56
CA LEU A 49 -21.65 -4.09 6.02
C LEU A 49 -20.40 -4.68 6.68
N ALA A 50 -19.93 -5.83 6.21
CA ALA A 50 -18.70 -6.46 6.70
C ALA A 50 -17.48 -5.58 6.45
N PHE A 51 -17.38 -5.00 5.26
CA PHE A 51 -16.32 -4.05 4.90
C PHE A 51 -16.33 -2.82 5.83
N LYS A 52 -17.49 -2.20 6.05
CA LYS A 52 -17.64 -1.08 7.00
C LYS A 52 -17.23 -1.48 8.42
N ARG A 53 -17.62 -2.66 8.90
CA ARG A 53 -17.27 -3.17 10.23
C ARG A 53 -15.78 -3.47 10.38
N SER A 54 -15.09 -3.83 9.30
CA SER A 54 -13.65 -4.09 9.31
C SER A 54 -12.81 -2.81 9.30
N ALA A 55 -13.35 -1.69 8.85
CA ALA A 55 -12.64 -0.44 8.67
C ALA A 55 -12.59 0.42 9.95
N THR A 56 -12.17 -0.17 11.04
CA THR A 56 -11.96 0.52 12.32
C THR A 56 -10.48 0.77 12.58
N LYS A 57 -10.17 1.85 13.32
CA LYS A 57 -8.78 2.16 13.72
C LYS A 57 -8.10 0.97 14.43
N GLN A 58 -8.84 0.27 15.27
CA GLN A 58 -8.33 -0.87 16.03
C GLN A 58 -7.95 -2.03 15.08
N LYS A 59 -8.83 -2.41 14.16
CA LYS A 59 -8.55 -3.50 13.21
C LYS A 59 -7.41 -3.15 12.26
N VAL A 60 -7.32 -1.90 11.80
CA VAL A 60 -6.18 -1.43 11.02
C VAL A 60 -4.89 -1.53 11.82
N ALA A 61 -4.87 -1.08 13.08
CA ALA A 61 -3.68 -1.18 13.93
C ALA A 61 -3.26 -2.64 14.15
N GLN A 62 -4.21 -3.56 14.31
CA GLN A 62 -3.93 -5.01 14.43
C GLN A 62 -3.41 -5.64 13.13
N SER A 63 -3.84 -5.15 11.96
CA SER A 63 -3.41 -5.70 10.67
C SER A 63 -2.02 -5.22 10.23
N ILE A 64 -1.58 -4.05 10.69
CA ILE A 64 -0.29 -3.45 10.29
C ILE A 64 0.90 -4.40 10.51
N PRO A 65 1.13 -4.99 11.71
CA PRO A 65 2.27 -5.89 11.92
C PRO A 65 2.19 -7.12 11.02
N VAL A 66 1.01 -7.69 10.85
CA VAL A 66 0.81 -8.87 10.00
C VAL A 66 1.13 -8.56 8.53
N ILE A 67 0.63 -7.42 8.01
CA ILE A 67 0.92 -6.97 6.64
C ILE A 67 2.43 -6.74 6.47
N LYS A 68 3.07 -6.10 7.44
CA LYS A 68 4.52 -5.88 7.43
C LYS A 68 5.27 -7.21 7.35
N ASP A 69 4.95 -8.15 8.22
CA ASP A 69 5.67 -9.43 8.32
C ASP A 69 5.51 -10.28 7.05
N ILE A 70 4.30 -10.32 6.48
CA ILE A 70 4.05 -10.99 5.18
C ILE A 70 4.85 -10.33 4.05
N ASN A 71 4.90 -9.01 4.00
CA ASN A 71 5.66 -8.30 2.97
C ASN A 71 7.18 -8.50 3.11
N ILE A 72 7.69 -8.54 4.34
CA ILE A 72 9.10 -8.85 4.61
C ILE A 72 9.41 -10.28 4.17
N LEU A 73 8.60 -11.26 4.59
CA LEU A 73 8.75 -12.65 4.18
C LEU A 73 8.71 -12.80 2.66
N SER A 74 7.76 -12.13 1.99
CA SER A 74 7.68 -12.13 0.54
C SER A 74 8.99 -11.63 -0.09
N ARG A 75 9.53 -10.51 0.40
CA ARG A 75 10.80 -9.96 -0.08
C ARG A 75 11.95 -10.96 0.11
N GLU A 76 12.06 -11.57 1.27
CA GLU A 76 13.13 -12.53 1.60
C GLU A 76 13.05 -13.76 0.69
N LEU A 77 11.85 -14.27 0.44
CA LEU A 77 11.65 -15.39 -0.48
C LEU A 77 12.05 -15.04 -1.92
N TYR A 78 11.73 -13.83 -2.41
CA TYR A 78 12.17 -13.40 -3.75
C TYR A 78 13.69 -13.24 -3.83
N VAL A 79 14.33 -12.72 -2.79
CA VAL A 79 15.80 -12.64 -2.71
C VAL A 79 16.41 -14.04 -2.73
N ALA A 80 15.87 -14.96 -1.94
CA ALA A 80 16.33 -16.35 -1.90
C ALA A 80 16.16 -17.05 -3.25
N MET A 81 15.00 -16.92 -3.89
CA MET A 81 14.76 -17.48 -5.23
C MET A 81 15.70 -16.91 -6.30
N LYS A 82 16.01 -15.60 -6.25
CA LYS A 82 16.98 -15.01 -7.19
C LYS A 82 18.40 -15.50 -6.92
N SER A 83 18.76 -15.70 -5.65
CA SER A 83 20.08 -16.15 -5.24
C SER A 83 20.32 -17.64 -5.51
N SER A 84 19.28 -18.48 -5.54
CA SER A 84 19.41 -19.93 -5.86
C SER A 84 19.85 -20.18 -7.31
N GLY A 85 19.54 -19.25 -8.22
CA GLY A 85 19.83 -19.40 -9.64
C GLY A 85 18.91 -20.36 -10.40
N ASP A 86 17.96 -21.01 -9.70
CA ASP A 86 17.05 -21.99 -10.31
C ASP A 86 15.99 -21.32 -11.21
N LEU A 87 15.74 -20.04 -10.99
CA LEU A 87 14.74 -19.27 -11.73
C LEU A 87 15.37 -18.02 -12.35
N ASP A 88 15.20 -17.86 -13.65
CA ASP A 88 15.60 -16.65 -14.36
C ASP A 88 14.44 -15.66 -14.40
N PHE A 89 14.54 -14.58 -13.59
CA PHE A 89 13.61 -13.47 -13.58
C PHE A 89 14.33 -12.17 -13.20
N HIS A 90 13.81 -11.07 -13.70
CA HIS A 90 14.34 -9.75 -13.36
C HIS A 90 13.94 -9.37 -11.94
N TYR A 91 14.94 -9.15 -11.08
CA TYR A 91 14.74 -8.68 -9.71
C TYR A 91 15.83 -7.70 -9.31
N GLU A 92 15.42 -6.52 -8.87
CA GLU A 92 16.32 -5.48 -8.39
C GLU A 92 15.93 -5.04 -6.98
N HIS A 93 16.91 -4.91 -6.11
CA HIS A 93 16.71 -4.45 -4.72
C HIS A 93 17.23 -3.01 -4.58
N LYS A 94 16.57 -2.06 -5.27
CA LYS A 94 16.96 -0.64 -5.31
C LYS A 94 16.11 0.26 -4.40
N GLY A 95 15.14 -0.30 -3.69
CA GLY A 95 14.15 0.45 -2.92
C GLY A 95 12.99 0.96 -3.78
N LEU A 96 12.13 1.77 -3.19
CA LEU A 96 11.00 2.41 -3.86
C LEU A 96 11.02 3.90 -3.59
N LEU A 97 11.01 4.69 -4.66
CA LEU A 97 10.85 6.14 -4.58
C LEU A 97 9.36 6.48 -4.67
N MET A 98 8.84 7.16 -3.63
CA MET A 98 7.49 7.72 -3.61
C MET A 98 7.55 9.19 -3.98
N ALA A 99 7.11 9.51 -5.22
CA ALA A 99 7.03 10.88 -5.69
C ALA A 99 5.62 11.45 -5.52
N TYR A 100 5.53 12.71 -5.15
CA TYR A 100 4.26 13.42 -5.03
C TYR A 100 4.28 14.76 -5.77
N LYS A 101 3.11 15.19 -6.24
CA LYS A 101 2.95 16.42 -7.00
C LYS A 101 2.45 17.60 -6.15
N HIS A 102 1.82 17.31 -5.01
CA HIS A 102 1.25 18.29 -4.10
C HIS A 102 1.75 18.06 -2.68
N GLU A 103 2.15 19.11 -1.97
CA GLU A 103 2.69 19.04 -0.60
C GLU A 103 1.79 18.24 0.34
N LYS A 104 0.49 18.48 0.30
CA LYS A 104 -0.48 17.73 1.12
C LYS A 104 -0.44 16.21 0.89
N ALA A 105 -0.14 15.76 -0.32
CA ALA A 105 0.04 14.33 -0.60
C ALA A 105 1.36 13.84 -0.01
N GLY A 106 2.44 14.63 -0.11
CA GLY A 106 3.72 14.34 0.51
C GLY A 106 3.65 14.22 2.03
N GLU A 107 2.94 15.13 2.70
CA GLU A 107 2.70 15.06 4.14
C GLU A 107 1.97 13.77 4.54
N GLN A 108 0.94 13.37 3.79
CA GLN A 108 0.20 12.12 4.04
C GLN A 108 1.09 10.89 3.86
N GLU A 109 1.90 10.84 2.82
CA GLU A 109 2.87 9.77 2.59
C GLU A 109 3.96 9.75 3.67
N TRP A 110 4.41 10.91 4.12
CA TRP A 110 5.37 11.01 5.20
C TRP A 110 4.82 10.50 6.54
N GLU A 111 3.55 10.78 6.86
CA GLU A 111 2.89 10.19 8.04
C GLU A 111 2.90 8.64 7.99
N VAL A 112 2.70 8.06 6.80
CA VAL A 112 2.80 6.61 6.61
C VAL A 112 4.24 6.15 6.81
N GLY A 113 5.20 6.88 6.23
CA GLY A 113 6.63 6.62 6.39
C GLY A 113 7.07 6.63 7.85
N GLN A 114 6.62 7.60 8.65
CA GLN A 114 6.90 7.66 10.08
C GLN A 114 6.36 6.45 10.86
N LYS A 115 5.19 5.93 10.49
CA LYS A 115 4.64 4.70 11.07
C LYS A 115 5.50 3.49 10.70
N ALA A 116 5.96 3.42 9.45
CA ALA A 116 6.86 2.37 8.98
C ALA A 116 8.21 2.39 9.72
N ILE A 117 8.79 3.58 9.97
CA ILE A 117 10.01 3.75 10.77
C ILE A 117 9.82 3.21 12.20
N LYS A 118 8.70 3.52 12.85
CA LYS A 118 8.37 3.00 14.19
C LYS A 118 8.27 1.47 14.25
N LEU A 119 8.04 0.84 13.12
CA LEU A 119 7.99 -0.62 12.95
C LEU A 119 9.33 -1.22 12.49
N GLY A 120 10.41 -0.43 12.51
CA GLY A 120 11.75 -0.87 12.16
C GLY A 120 12.06 -0.91 10.66
N LEU A 121 11.22 -0.28 9.82
CA LEU A 121 11.47 -0.19 8.40
C LEU A 121 12.31 1.05 8.07
N LYS A 122 13.19 0.94 7.08
CA LYS A 122 14.01 2.05 6.60
C LYS A 122 13.20 2.91 5.62
N VAL A 123 12.92 4.15 6.00
CA VAL A 123 12.25 5.16 5.16
C VAL A 123 12.95 6.48 5.38
N GLU A 124 13.32 7.16 4.30
CA GLU A 124 14.04 8.42 4.33
C GLU A 124 13.34 9.47 3.46
N PRO A 125 13.18 10.72 3.92
CA PRO A 125 12.72 11.80 3.07
C PRO A 125 13.84 12.21 2.12
N ILE A 126 13.54 12.38 0.85
CA ILE A 126 14.48 12.86 -0.17
C ILE A 126 14.05 14.26 -0.59
N SER A 127 14.95 15.25 -0.49
CA SER A 127 14.68 16.58 -1.00
C SER A 127 14.81 16.61 -2.54
N THR A 128 13.98 17.42 -3.20
CA THR A 128 13.99 17.59 -4.67
C THR A 128 15.32 18.04 -5.27
N GLN A 129 16.26 18.55 -4.46
CA GLN A 129 17.59 18.95 -4.89
C GLN A 129 18.53 17.77 -5.20
N ILE A 130 18.15 16.56 -4.79
CA ILE A 130 19.00 15.34 -4.89
C ILE A 130 18.60 14.49 -6.12
N ILE A 131 17.49 14.78 -6.79
CA ILE A 131 17.08 14.03 -7.99
C ILE A 131 17.85 14.60 -9.20
N PRO A 132 18.86 13.87 -9.73
CA PRO A 132 19.52 14.30 -10.96
C PRO A 132 18.46 14.42 -12.07
N ARG A 133 18.41 15.55 -12.73
CA ARG A 133 17.65 15.69 -13.97
C ARG A 133 18.54 15.17 -15.10
N ASP A 134 18.58 13.87 -15.28
CA ASP A 134 19.12 13.31 -16.52
C ASP A 134 18.17 13.69 -17.64
N ARG A 135 18.74 14.43 -18.60
CA ARG A 135 18.07 14.89 -19.83
C ARG A 135 18.05 13.77 -20.86
#